data_e3b0a57192a9ce64469e807dfe9df3a6
#
_entry.id   e3b0a57192a9ce64469e807dfe9df3a6
#
_cell.length_a   1.000
_cell.length_b   1.000
_cell.length_c   1.000
_cell.angle_alpha   90.00
_cell.angle_beta   90.00
_cell.angle_gamma   90.00
#
_symmetry.space_group_name_H-M   'P 1'
#
loop_
_entity.id
_entity.type
_entity.pdbx_description
1 polymer ?
#
loop_
_entity_poly.entity_id
_entity_poly.type
_entity_poly.pdbx_seq_one_letter_code
_entity_poly.pdbx_strand_id
1 'polypeptide(L)'
;MYFKQMLEYKEIEMCGDDEHVRYSLTKVGRNPLIAIGVNPSTARKESSDQTVTRVMKIAERNGFDSFIMLNVYLQRATNPNDLHSNEEFNESYHQKNIEEIRSIMSKMEHKPVILVAFGNLIGKRSYLKKCFRDIASVCLPYCKEWKQLGNLTKKGNPRHSLHASHLPLQSFDIDKYLG
;
A
#
# COMPACT_ATOMS: atom_id res chain seq x y z
N MET A 1 28.96 -15.09 -6.03
CA MET A 1 27.95 -14.60 -6.95
C MET A 1 26.58 -14.79 -6.27
N TYR A 2 26.00 -13.72 -5.73
CA TYR A 2 24.68 -13.82 -5.14
C TYR A 2 23.65 -13.81 -6.26
N PHE A 3 23.00 -14.93 -6.52
CA PHE A 3 21.81 -14.94 -7.38
C PHE A 3 20.70 -14.16 -6.67
N LYS A 4 20.40 -12.99 -7.18
CA LYS A 4 19.25 -12.20 -6.73
C LYS A 4 18.02 -13.00 -7.12
N GLN A 5 17.37 -13.60 -6.13
CA GLN A 5 16.17 -14.41 -6.37
C GLN A 5 15.05 -13.48 -6.88
N MET A 6 14.61 -13.71 -8.12
CA MET A 6 13.46 -13.00 -8.67
C MET A 6 12.21 -13.40 -7.91
N LEU A 7 11.43 -12.41 -7.49
CA LEU A 7 10.14 -12.67 -6.86
C LEU A 7 9.12 -13.09 -7.92
N GLU A 8 8.38 -14.14 -7.63
CA GLU A 8 7.28 -14.62 -8.46
C GLU A 8 5.94 -14.34 -7.77
N TYR A 9 4.90 -14.14 -8.56
CA TYR A 9 3.54 -13.96 -8.04
C TYR A 9 2.94 -15.33 -7.65
N LYS A 10 3.47 -15.88 -6.56
CA LYS A 10 3.10 -17.19 -5.99
C LYS A 10 2.99 -17.05 -4.47
N GLU A 11 2.31 -17.99 -3.84
CA GLU A 11 2.07 -17.99 -2.39
C GLU A 11 1.39 -16.69 -1.95
N ILE A 12 0.30 -16.37 -2.65
CA ILE A 12 -0.48 -15.15 -2.44
C ILE A 12 -1.64 -15.43 -1.51
N GLU A 13 -1.75 -14.62 -0.47
CA GLU A 13 -2.91 -14.55 0.41
C GLU A 13 -3.64 -13.23 0.16
N MET A 14 -4.96 -13.26 0.16
CA MET A 14 -5.78 -12.09 -0.06
C MET A 14 -6.93 -12.07 0.95
N CYS A 15 -7.17 -10.92 1.56
CA CYS A 15 -8.36 -10.65 2.35
C CYS A 15 -9.27 -9.71 1.56
N GLY A 16 -10.52 -10.11 1.38
CA GLY A 16 -11.50 -9.39 0.56
C GLY A 16 -12.21 -10.32 -0.42
N ASP A 17 -12.83 -9.73 -1.43
CA ASP A 17 -13.48 -10.44 -2.53
C ASP A 17 -12.88 -10.02 -3.88
N ASP A 18 -13.30 -10.68 -4.96
CA ASP A 18 -12.75 -10.44 -6.29
C ASP A 18 -13.40 -9.25 -7.01
N GLU A 19 -14.48 -8.70 -6.49
CA GLU A 19 -15.30 -7.72 -7.21
C GLU A 19 -15.41 -6.36 -6.52
N HIS A 20 -15.59 -6.31 -5.21
CA HIS A 20 -15.99 -5.09 -4.50
C HIS A 20 -14.92 -4.52 -3.59
N VAL A 21 -14.27 -5.35 -2.77
CA VAL A 21 -13.35 -4.89 -1.73
C VAL A 21 -12.11 -5.76 -1.63
N ARG A 22 -10.99 -5.13 -1.29
CA ARG A 22 -9.77 -5.83 -0.90
C ARG A 22 -9.12 -5.10 0.28
N TYR A 23 -8.93 -5.81 1.38
CA TYR A 23 -8.28 -5.30 2.59
C TYR A 23 -6.77 -5.44 2.51
N SER A 24 -6.28 -6.57 2.02
CA SER A 24 -4.87 -6.86 1.89
C SER A 24 -4.58 -7.86 0.77
N LEU A 25 -3.38 -7.79 0.23
CA LEU A 25 -2.84 -8.75 -0.72
C LEU A 25 -1.38 -8.99 -0.36
N THR A 26 -1.05 -10.22 0.01
CA THR A 26 0.24 -10.57 0.58
C THR A 26 0.91 -11.67 -0.23
N LYS A 27 2.15 -11.40 -0.69
CA LYS A 27 3.07 -12.48 -1.00
C LYS A 27 3.74 -12.88 0.30
N VAL A 28 3.55 -14.13 0.70
CA VAL A 28 4.07 -14.66 1.97
C VAL A 28 5.59 -14.69 1.95
N GLY A 29 6.22 -14.25 3.03
CA GLY A 29 7.67 -14.25 3.23
C GLY A 29 8.06 -13.73 4.61
N ARG A 30 9.35 -13.69 4.87
CA ARG A 30 9.88 -13.34 6.20
C ARG A 30 10.18 -11.85 6.35
N ASN A 31 10.50 -11.18 5.25
CA ASN A 31 10.89 -9.77 5.23
C ASN A 31 10.11 -9.00 4.16
N PRO A 32 8.81 -8.77 4.37
CA PRO A 32 7.97 -8.09 3.39
C PRO A 32 8.20 -6.59 3.37
N LEU A 33 8.14 -6.00 2.16
CA LEU A 33 7.88 -4.57 2.00
C LEU A 33 6.37 -4.33 2.10
N ILE A 34 5.93 -3.48 3.02
CA ILE A 34 4.55 -3.02 3.04
C ILE A 34 4.42 -1.81 2.10
N ALA A 35 3.44 -1.84 1.21
CA ALA A 35 3.13 -0.72 0.32
C ALA A 35 1.69 -0.26 0.53
N ILE A 36 1.48 1.06 0.57
CA ILE A 36 0.16 1.67 0.74
C ILE A 36 -0.19 2.47 -0.51
N GLY A 37 -1.20 1.99 -1.25
CA GLY A 37 -1.85 2.68 -2.35
C GLY A 37 -3.14 3.37 -1.93
N VAL A 38 -3.85 4.00 -2.86
CA VAL A 38 -5.15 4.63 -2.56
C VAL A 38 -6.24 3.60 -2.39
N ASN A 39 -6.46 2.78 -3.41
CA ASN A 39 -7.52 1.78 -3.44
C ASN A 39 -7.10 0.59 -4.31
N PRO A 40 -7.65 -0.61 -4.06
CA PRO A 40 -7.38 -1.77 -4.90
C PRO A 40 -8.05 -1.64 -6.27
N SER A 41 -7.44 -2.30 -7.27
CA SER A 41 -7.99 -2.45 -8.61
C SER A 41 -8.29 -3.93 -8.88
N THR A 42 -7.63 -4.54 -9.85
CA THR A 42 -7.98 -5.87 -10.36
C THR A 42 -7.13 -7.02 -9.82
N ALA A 43 -6.02 -6.74 -9.12
CA ALA A 43 -5.17 -7.79 -8.58
C ALA A 43 -5.94 -8.70 -7.62
N ARG A 44 -5.75 -10.01 -7.81
CA ARG A 44 -6.41 -11.10 -7.08
C ARG A 44 -5.36 -12.11 -6.62
N LYS A 45 -5.79 -13.11 -5.88
CA LYS A 45 -4.90 -14.19 -5.44
C LYS A 45 -4.20 -14.90 -6.61
N GLU A 46 -4.91 -15.13 -7.71
CA GLU A 46 -4.43 -15.87 -8.88
C GLU A 46 -3.68 -15.00 -9.90
N SER A 47 -3.92 -13.69 -9.90
CA SER A 47 -3.36 -12.78 -10.89
C SER A 47 -3.04 -11.41 -10.34
N SER A 48 -1.86 -10.90 -10.70
CA SER A 48 -1.42 -9.54 -10.39
C SER A 48 -2.05 -8.51 -11.33
N ASP A 49 -2.06 -7.26 -10.92
CA ASP A 49 -2.25 -6.11 -11.81
C ASP A 49 -0.94 -5.33 -11.97
N GLN A 50 -0.94 -4.28 -12.78
CA GLN A 50 0.27 -3.49 -13.04
C GLN A 50 0.84 -2.87 -11.77
N THR A 51 -0.01 -2.33 -10.89
CA THR A 51 0.43 -1.70 -9.64
C THR A 51 1.11 -2.69 -8.71
N VAL A 52 0.47 -3.83 -8.47
CA VAL A 52 1.02 -4.88 -7.58
C VAL A 52 2.30 -5.49 -8.19
N THR A 53 2.34 -5.69 -9.50
CA THR A 53 3.56 -6.14 -10.19
C THR A 53 4.72 -5.15 -9.99
N ARG A 54 4.46 -3.84 -10.03
CA ARG A 54 5.48 -2.81 -9.75
C ARG A 54 5.94 -2.85 -8.30
N VAL A 55 5.02 -3.01 -7.36
CA VAL A 55 5.36 -3.17 -5.92
C VAL A 55 6.26 -4.39 -5.71
N MET A 56 5.94 -5.52 -6.31
CA MET A 56 6.75 -6.73 -6.24
C MET A 56 8.18 -6.50 -6.76
N LYS A 57 8.33 -5.79 -7.89
CA LYS A 57 9.65 -5.43 -8.44
C LYS A 57 10.42 -4.46 -7.55
N ILE A 58 9.75 -3.51 -6.91
CA ILE A 58 10.36 -2.60 -5.94
C ILE A 58 10.87 -3.40 -4.74
N ALA A 59 10.07 -4.31 -4.20
CA ALA A 59 10.46 -5.18 -3.10
C ALA A 59 11.71 -5.99 -3.45
N GLU A 60 11.69 -6.69 -4.58
CA GLU A 60 12.83 -7.47 -5.09
C GLU A 60 14.10 -6.64 -5.21
N ARG A 61 14.02 -5.49 -5.87
CA ARG A 61 15.17 -4.61 -6.10
C ARG A 61 15.80 -4.10 -4.80
N ASN A 62 15.01 -3.94 -3.75
CA ASN A 62 15.45 -3.40 -2.47
C ASN A 62 15.74 -4.48 -1.40
N GLY A 63 15.82 -5.76 -1.80
CA GLY A 63 16.26 -6.84 -0.93
C GLY A 63 15.17 -7.41 -0.01
N PHE A 64 13.90 -7.13 -0.27
CA PHE A 64 12.78 -7.77 0.39
C PHE A 64 12.44 -9.10 -0.29
N ASP A 65 11.99 -10.07 0.47
CA ASP A 65 11.64 -11.40 -0.05
C ASP A 65 10.15 -11.54 -0.38
N SER A 66 9.37 -10.53 -0.06
CA SER A 66 7.92 -10.56 -0.14
C SER A 66 7.34 -9.16 -0.08
N PHE A 67 6.02 -9.03 -0.18
CA PHE A 67 5.33 -7.76 -0.05
C PHE A 67 3.94 -7.93 0.58
N ILE A 68 3.45 -6.86 1.18
CA ILE A 68 2.07 -6.72 1.63
C ILE A 68 1.51 -5.44 1.00
N MET A 69 0.49 -5.59 0.14
CA MET A 69 -0.20 -4.45 -0.46
C MET A 69 -1.41 -4.07 0.37
N LEU A 70 -1.40 -2.86 0.90
CA LEU A 70 -2.47 -2.22 1.64
C LEU A 70 -2.97 -1.00 0.87
N ASN A 71 -4.15 -0.52 1.21
CA ASN A 71 -4.74 0.63 0.58
C ASN A 71 -5.37 1.58 1.62
N VAL A 72 -5.43 2.85 1.28
CA VAL A 72 -6.08 3.87 2.12
C VAL A 72 -7.57 3.60 2.25
N TYR A 73 -8.21 3.17 1.15
CA TYR A 73 -9.62 2.80 1.11
C TYR A 73 -9.77 1.46 0.39
N LEU A 74 -10.64 0.59 0.87
CA LEU A 74 -10.69 -0.81 0.44
C LEU A 74 -11.57 -1.09 -0.79
N GLN A 75 -12.31 -0.10 -1.28
CA GLN A 75 -13.17 -0.26 -2.46
C GLN A 75 -12.33 -0.53 -3.73
N ARG A 76 -12.65 -1.60 -4.46
CA ARG A 76 -12.06 -1.85 -5.78
C ARG A 76 -12.57 -0.85 -6.80
N ALA A 77 -11.67 -0.16 -7.47
CA ALA A 77 -11.97 0.71 -8.59
C ALA A 77 -10.73 0.88 -9.47
N THR A 78 -10.85 0.60 -10.77
CA THR A 78 -9.77 0.83 -11.75
C THR A 78 -9.76 2.30 -12.17
N ASN A 79 -10.94 2.88 -12.41
CA ASN A 79 -11.08 4.30 -12.70
C ASN A 79 -11.25 5.05 -11.37
N PRO A 80 -10.38 6.05 -11.06
CA PRO A 80 -10.50 6.83 -9.83
C PRO A 80 -11.85 7.57 -9.68
N ASN A 81 -12.55 7.84 -10.77
CA ASN A 81 -13.87 8.45 -10.72
C ASN A 81 -14.95 7.53 -10.12
N ASP A 82 -14.71 6.22 -10.12
CA ASP A 82 -15.63 5.22 -9.57
C ASP A 82 -15.48 5.03 -8.05
N LEU A 83 -14.45 5.62 -7.45
CA LEU A 83 -14.38 5.68 -5.98
C LEU A 83 -15.63 6.37 -5.42
N HIS A 84 -16.14 5.85 -4.32
CA HIS A 84 -17.24 6.48 -3.59
C HIS A 84 -17.03 7.99 -3.52
N SER A 85 -18.07 8.75 -3.83
CA SER A 85 -18.07 10.21 -3.62
C SER A 85 -17.93 10.53 -2.13
N ASN A 86 -17.74 11.79 -1.78
CA ASN A 86 -17.65 12.19 -0.38
C ASN A 86 -18.94 11.85 0.40
N GLU A 87 -20.10 11.92 -0.28
CA GLU A 87 -21.42 11.59 0.27
C GLU A 87 -21.61 10.07 0.42
N GLU A 88 -20.98 9.28 -0.43
CA GLU A 88 -21.05 7.82 -0.44
C GLU A 88 -19.99 7.16 0.47
N PHE A 89 -19.13 7.96 1.09
CA PHE A 89 -18.08 7.44 1.98
C PHE A 89 -18.66 6.46 2.99
N ASN A 90 -18.05 5.28 3.06
CA ASN A 90 -18.52 4.21 3.93
C ASN A 90 -17.60 4.06 5.15
N GLU A 91 -18.05 4.57 6.29
CA GLU A 91 -17.30 4.49 7.55
C GLU A 91 -17.04 3.05 7.98
N SER A 92 -17.98 2.14 7.76
CA SER A 92 -17.78 0.71 8.07
C SER A 92 -16.65 0.10 7.25
N TYR A 93 -16.51 0.50 5.98
CA TYR A 93 -15.37 0.11 5.14
C TYR A 93 -14.05 0.59 5.75
N HIS A 94 -14.02 1.84 6.17
CA HIS A 94 -12.82 2.41 6.78
C HIS A 94 -12.44 1.68 8.07
N GLN A 95 -13.39 1.43 8.97
CA GLN A 95 -13.14 0.74 10.23
C GLN A 95 -12.64 -0.70 10.02
N LYS A 96 -13.24 -1.43 9.10
CA LYS A 96 -12.79 -2.78 8.74
C LYS A 96 -11.37 -2.77 8.16
N ASN A 97 -11.04 -1.78 7.34
CA ASN A 97 -9.69 -1.62 6.80
C ASN A 97 -8.67 -1.37 7.92
N ILE A 98 -8.99 -0.50 8.86
CA ILE A 98 -8.16 -0.22 10.04
C ILE A 98 -7.94 -1.48 10.89
N GLU A 99 -8.98 -2.26 11.14
CA GLU A 99 -8.90 -3.51 11.89
C GLU A 99 -7.98 -4.53 11.22
N GLU A 100 -8.11 -4.70 9.91
CA GLU A 100 -7.24 -5.60 9.13
C GLU A 100 -5.78 -5.15 9.17
N ILE A 101 -5.52 -3.86 8.95
CA ILE A 101 -4.16 -3.31 9.02
C ILE A 101 -3.56 -3.51 10.42
N ARG A 102 -4.33 -3.21 11.47
CA ARG A 102 -3.88 -3.44 12.86
C ARG A 102 -3.56 -4.92 13.10
N SER A 103 -4.40 -5.82 12.62
CA SER A 103 -4.18 -7.25 12.74
C SER A 103 -2.88 -7.70 12.05
N ILE A 104 -2.63 -7.22 10.83
CA ILE A 104 -1.40 -7.53 10.09
C ILE A 104 -0.18 -7.00 10.85
N MET A 105 -0.20 -5.74 11.24
CA MET A 105 0.94 -5.09 11.91
C MET A 105 1.28 -5.74 13.25
N SER A 106 0.26 -6.12 14.04
CA SER A 106 0.45 -6.73 15.36
C SER A 106 1.04 -8.14 15.32
N LYS A 107 0.91 -8.84 14.19
CA LYS A 107 1.41 -10.21 14.01
C LYS A 107 2.80 -10.28 13.41
N MET A 108 3.39 -9.17 13.00
CA MET A 108 4.71 -9.17 12.39
C MET A 108 5.79 -9.42 13.42
N GLU A 109 6.72 -10.35 13.10
CA GLU A 109 7.85 -10.68 13.98
C GLU A 109 8.87 -9.54 14.09
N HIS A 110 9.03 -8.77 13.01
CA HIS A 110 9.95 -7.63 12.93
C HIS A 110 9.20 -6.39 12.47
N LYS A 111 9.67 -5.22 12.91
CA LYS A 111 9.11 -3.95 12.45
C LYS A 111 9.34 -3.77 10.95
N PRO A 112 8.28 -3.66 10.13
CA PRO A 112 8.41 -3.54 8.69
C PRO A 112 8.81 -2.14 8.23
N VAL A 113 9.32 -2.09 7.00
CA VAL A 113 9.42 -0.87 6.20
C VAL A 113 8.11 -0.64 5.47
N ILE A 114 7.60 0.58 5.51
CA ILE A 114 6.35 0.95 4.85
C ILE A 114 6.65 1.96 3.74
N LEU A 115 6.33 1.57 2.51
CA LEU A 115 6.36 2.42 1.33
C LEU A 115 4.99 3.09 1.14
N VAL A 116 4.95 4.40 1.17
CA VAL A 116 3.75 5.17 0.78
C VAL A 116 3.81 5.45 -0.71
N ALA A 117 2.84 4.92 -1.47
CA ALA A 117 2.87 4.93 -2.93
C ALA A 117 1.51 5.25 -3.56
N PHE A 118 0.79 6.21 -3.01
CA PHE A 118 -0.56 6.55 -3.47
C PHE A 118 -0.61 7.71 -4.50
N GLY A 119 0.47 8.44 -4.69
CA GLY A 119 0.51 9.56 -5.64
C GLY A 119 -0.49 10.68 -5.33
N ASN A 120 -0.78 11.48 -6.35
CA ASN A 120 -1.73 12.59 -6.21
C ASN A 120 -3.19 12.15 -6.07
N LEU A 121 -3.48 10.86 -6.29
CA LEU A 121 -4.81 10.28 -6.09
C LEU A 121 -5.32 10.42 -4.65
N ILE A 122 -4.43 10.59 -3.69
CA ILE A 122 -4.80 10.85 -2.29
C ILE A 122 -5.69 12.10 -2.15
N GLY A 123 -5.62 13.03 -3.09
CA GLY A 123 -6.46 14.22 -3.13
C GLY A 123 -7.77 14.07 -3.91
N LYS A 124 -8.06 12.87 -4.46
CA LYS A 124 -9.26 12.66 -5.30
C LYS A 124 -10.56 12.81 -4.54
N ARG A 125 -10.58 12.39 -3.27
CA ARG A 125 -11.73 12.53 -2.37
C ARG A 125 -11.25 13.13 -1.05
N SER A 126 -12.08 13.93 -0.40
CA SER A 126 -11.72 14.62 0.85
C SER A 126 -11.46 13.65 2.01
N TYR A 127 -12.15 12.50 2.04
CA TYR A 127 -12.00 11.51 3.11
C TYR A 127 -10.66 10.75 3.06
N LEU A 128 -9.99 10.68 1.90
CA LEU A 128 -8.80 9.85 1.73
C LEU A 128 -7.63 10.28 2.64
N LYS A 129 -7.40 11.57 2.79
CA LYS A 129 -6.34 12.07 3.67
C LYS A 129 -6.60 11.73 5.14
N LYS A 130 -7.85 11.84 5.58
CA LYS A 130 -8.26 11.44 6.92
C LYS A 130 -8.05 9.94 7.13
N CYS A 131 -8.49 9.12 6.18
CA CYS A 131 -8.27 7.67 6.24
C CYS A 131 -6.78 7.33 6.34
N PHE A 132 -5.93 7.98 5.55
CA PHE A 132 -4.49 7.75 5.64
C PHE A 132 -3.91 8.18 6.99
N ARG A 133 -4.37 9.28 7.57
CA ARG A 133 -3.95 9.71 8.91
C ARG A 133 -4.27 8.65 9.97
N ASP A 134 -5.46 8.07 9.92
CA ASP A 134 -5.88 7.02 10.83
C ASP A 134 -5.02 5.75 10.64
N ILE A 135 -4.74 5.36 9.40
CA ILE A 135 -3.86 4.24 9.06
C ILE A 135 -2.44 4.48 9.59
N ALA A 136 -1.89 5.66 9.36
CA ALA A 136 -0.55 6.02 9.84
C ALA A 136 -0.47 5.91 11.36
N SER A 137 -1.49 6.37 12.09
CA SER A 137 -1.56 6.25 13.55
C SER A 137 -1.55 4.80 14.02
N VAL A 138 -2.21 3.90 13.31
CA VAL A 138 -2.19 2.46 13.60
C VAL A 138 -0.81 1.85 13.33
N CYS A 139 -0.14 2.28 12.25
CA CYS A 139 1.14 1.71 11.83
C CYS A 139 2.34 2.22 12.64
N LEU A 140 2.29 3.45 13.15
CA LEU A 140 3.44 4.11 13.81
C LEU A 140 4.11 3.26 14.89
N PRO A 141 3.39 2.59 15.83
CA PRO A 141 4.02 1.77 16.86
C PRO A 141 4.79 0.55 16.33
N TYR A 142 4.45 0.10 15.14
CA TYR A 142 4.98 -1.13 14.54
C TYR A 142 5.98 -0.88 13.41
N CYS A 143 6.03 0.32 12.86
CA CYS A 143 6.83 0.65 11.68
C CYS A 143 8.31 0.86 12.04
N LYS A 144 9.21 0.26 11.25
CA LYS A 144 10.65 0.53 11.34
C LYS A 144 10.97 1.90 10.74
N GLU A 145 10.52 2.14 9.54
CA GLU A 145 10.71 3.39 8.80
C GLU A 145 9.69 3.55 7.67
N TRP A 146 9.41 4.81 7.35
CA TRP A 146 8.56 5.19 6.23
C TRP A 146 9.42 5.53 5.03
N LYS A 147 9.00 5.08 3.84
CA LYS A 147 9.68 5.31 2.57
C LYS A 147 8.77 5.91 1.51
N GLN A 148 9.38 6.58 0.56
CA GLN A 148 8.79 7.11 -0.66
C GLN A 148 9.67 6.75 -1.86
N LEU A 149 9.12 6.83 -3.07
CA LEU A 149 9.85 6.63 -4.32
C LEU A 149 10.38 7.96 -4.85
N GLY A 150 11.71 8.13 -4.83
CA GLY A 150 12.33 9.39 -5.27
C GLY A 150 11.79 10.60 -4.49
N ASN A 151 11.78 11.77 -5.13
CA ASN A 151 11.24 12.99 -4.53
C ASN A 151 9.71 13.01 -4.57
N LEU A 152 9.10 13.77 -3.68
CA LEU A 152 7.66 14.02 -3.70
C LEU A 152 7.21 14.62 -5.04
N THR A 153 5.94 14.48 -5.37
CA THR A 153 5.32 15.16 -6.51
C THR A 153 5.31 16.70 -6.29
N LYS A 154 5.04 17.46 -7.32
CA LYS A 154 4.86 18.93 -7.21
C LYS A 154 3.76 19.32 -6.21
N LYS A 155 2.78 18.44 -5.99
CA LYS A 155 1.71 18.62 -4.98
C LYS A 155 2.11 18.18 -3.58
N GLY A 156 3.34 17.71 -3.39
CA GLY A 156 3.86 17.28 -2.08
C GLY A 156 3.46 15.87 -1.67
N ASN A 157 3.02 15.01 -2.57
CA ASN A 157 2.61 13.65 -2.27
C ASN A 157 3.71 12.62 -2.64
N PRO A 158 3.83 11.52 -1.89
CA PRO A 158 4.62 10.36 -2.33
C PRO A 158 4.14 9.85 -3.69
N ARG A 159 5.08 9.51 -4.57
CA ARG A 159 4.76 9.11 -5.94
C ARG A 159 4.06 7.76 -6.00
N HIS A 160 3.20 7.58 -6.98
CA HIS A 160 2.53 6.32 -7.28
C HIS A 160 3.53 5.29 -7.84
N SER A 161 3.47 4.05 -7.34
CA SER A 161 4.38 2.98 -7.75
C SER A 161 4.35 2.66 -9.24
N LEU A 162 3.19 2.81 -9.88
CA LEU A 162 3.03 2.53 -11.32
C LEU A 162 3.93 3.42 -12.19
N HIS A 163 4.13 4.67 -11.82
CA HIS A 163 4.88 5.66 -12.61
C HIS A 163 6.29 5.93 -12.09
N ALA A 164 6.62 5.45 -10.91
CA ALA A 164 7.86 5.77 -10.22
C ALA A 164 8.63 4.53 -9.73
N SER A 165 8.29 3.35 -10.20
CA SER A 165 8.90 2.08 -9.73
C SER A 165 10.41 1.99 -9.96
N HIS A 166 10.93 2.76 -10.90
CA HIS A 166 12.36 2.84 -11.22
C HIS A 166 13.17 3.74 -10.27
N LEU A 167 12.49 4.57 -9.47
CA LEU A 167 13.14 5.49 -8.55
C LEU A 167 13.58 4.78 -7.26
N PRO A 168 14.63 5.30 -6.57
CA PRO A 168 15.09 4.71 -5.32
C PRO A 168 14.10 4.95 -4.18
N LEU A 169 14.12 4.04 -3.18
CA LEU A 169 13.46 4.27 -1.91
C LEU A 169 14.22 5.35 -1.14
N GLN A 170 13.50 6.36 -0.68
CA GLN A 170 14.00 7.44 0.17
C GLN A 170 13.20 7.53 1.45
N SER A 171 13.78 8.12 2.50
CA SER A 171 13.05 8.39 3.73
C SER A 171 11.85 9.29 3.47
N PHE A 172 10.71 8.94 4.04
CA PHE A 172 9.48 9.72 4.00
C PHE A 172 9.20 10.33 5.36
N ASP A 173 9.15 11.64 5.44
CA ASP A 173 8.85 12.38 6.66
C ASP A 173 7.33 12.39 6.89
N ILE A 174 6.85 11.36 7.55
CA ILE A 174 5.42 11.16 7.83
C ILE A 174 4.86 12.26 8.74
N ASP A 175 5.63 12.70 9.72
CA ASP A 175 5.18 13.72 10.68
C ASP A 175 4.97 15.06 9.98
N LYS A 176 5.91 15.47 9.14
CA LYS A 176 5.77 16.67 8.31
C LYS A 176 4.60 16.57 7.33
N TYR A 177 4.40 15.37 6.74
CA TYR A 177 3.32 15.16 5.76
C TYR A 177 1.94 15.24 6.40
N LEU A 178 1.78 14.71 7.60
CA LEU A 178 0.50 14.73 8.32
C LEU A 178 0.21 16.08 9.00
N GLY A 179 1.22 16.89 9.22
CA GLY A 179 1.10 18.27 9.74
C GLY A 179 0.93 18.34 11.24
#